data_f99649213fe036c672e44d3879bfd699
#
_entry.id   f99649213fe036c672e44d3879bfd699
#
_cell.length_a   1.000
_cell.length_b   1.000
_cell.length_c   1.000
_cell.angle_alpha   90.00
_cell.angle_beta   90.00
_cell.angle_gamma   90.00
#
_symmetry.space_group_name_H-M   'P 1'
#
loop_
_entity.id
_entity.type
_entity.pdbx_description
1 polymer ?
#
loop_
_entity_poly.entity_id
_entity_poly.type
_entity_poly.pdbx_seq_one_letter_code
_entity_poly.pdbx_strand_id
1 'polypeptide(L)'
;MKNHNTFNHDYHRKLRDIVHNIYKKKYNNFQTFETIHLLLDENVKLKEYYNEMPIFGKNDRESELVTSFYNEMNINYTFLNEYLNFIKSDIKPLFPDETYLVVQKMPNIRFHLPNCTNIGKRESDSYLDTIGVHTDREFGHNTNELNVILPITKMFDTNSIFYEENPDSSQDVHTFNSVLLNENEFGIHQFNKCRHYNKINNTNVTRASFDFRIIPYSKFNSEEIQSAT
;
A
#
# COMPACT_ATOMS: atom_id res chain seq x y z
N MET A 1 13.58 1.32 15.40
CA MET A 1 13.55 2.32 14.30
C MET A 1 12.24 3.09 14.45
N LYS A 2 12.21 4.40 14.23
CA LYS A 2 10.93 5.12 14.20
C LYS A 2 10.14 4.59 13.01
N ASN A 3 8.89 4.19 13.22
CA ASN A 3 8.05 3.66 12.15
C ASN A 3 7.51 4.75 11.22
N HIS A 4 7.49 6.01 11.69
CA HIS A 4 6.97 7.15 10.93
C HIS A 4 8.08 8.18 10.70
N ASN A 5 8.19 8.65 9.48
CA ASN A 5 9.17 9.62 9.03
C ASN A 5 8.47 10.70 8.21
N THR A 6 8.99 11.92 8.24
CA THR A 6 8.54 13.01 7.35
C THR A 6 9.43 13.09 6.13
N PHE A 7 8.88 13.55 5.02
CA PHE A 7 9.68 13.83 3.83
C PHE A 7 10.62 15.02 4.07
N ASN A 8 11.86 14.86 3.67
CA ASN A 8 12.83 15.95 3.63
C ASN A 8 12.71 16.79 2.35
N HIS A 9 12.04 16.25 1.33
CA HIS A 9 11.87 16.84 0.01
C HIS A 9 10.43 16.72 -0.46
N ASP A 10 10.09 17.43 -1.51
CA ASP A 10 8.73 17.56 -2.04
C ASP A 10 8.28 16.34 -2.92
N TYR A 11 8.82 15.15 -2.62
CA TYR A 11 8.54 13.96 -3.42
C TYR A 11 7.10 13.47 -3.30
N HIS A 12 6.53 13.58 -2.09
CA HIS A 12 5.13 13.21 -1.89
C HIS A 12 4.22 13.96 -2.85
N ARG A 13 4.33 15.30 -2.88
CA ARG A 13 3.51 16.13 -3.77
C ARG A 13 3.74 15.76 -5.24
N LYS A 14 4.99 15.62 -5.67
CA LYS A 14 5.31 15.26 -7.05
C LYS A 14 4.73 13.92 -7.46
N LEU A 15 4.91 12.87 -6.65
CA LEU A 15 4.37 11.55 -6.92
C LEU A 15 2.82 11.57 -6.94
N ARG A 16 2.21 12.26 -5.97
CA ARG A 16 0.76 12.46 -5.92
C ARG A 16 0.24 13.18 -7.15
N ASP A 17 0.88 14.27 -7.57
CA ASP A 17 0.47 15.07 -8.73
C ASP A 17 0.55 14.27 -10.03
N ILE A 18 1.61 13.47 -10.22
CA ILE A 18 1.74 12.59 -11.38
C ILE A 18 0.56 11.61 -11.41
N VAL A 19 0.31 10.93 -10.31
CA VAL A 19 -0.77 9.94 -10.24
C VAL A 19 -2.14 10.60 -10.37
N HIS A 20 -2.36 11.75 -9.73
CA HIS A 20 -3.59 12.52 -9.87
C HIS A 20 -3.89 12.85 -11.34
N ASN A 21 -2.88 13.27 -12.10
CA ASN A 21 -3.04 13.58 -13.51
C ASN A 21 -3.41 12.37 -14.36
N ILE A 22 -2.92 11.18 -14.02
CA ILE A 22 -3.30 9.92 -14.68
C ILE A 22 -4.80 9.67 -14.52
N TYR A 23 -5.29 9.74 -13.28
CA TYR A 23 -6.72 9.48 -13.01
C TYR A 23 -7.62 10.58 -13.56
N LYS A 24 -7.21 11.84 -13.49
CA LYS A 24 -7.93 12.96 -14.08
C LYS A 24 -8.07 12.84 -15.60
N LYS A 25 -7.02 12.35 -16.27
CA LYS A 25 -7.06 12.11 -17.72
C LYS A 25 -7.99 10.95 -18.09
N LYS A 26 -8.05 9.92 -17.25
CA LYS A 26 -8.85 8.73 -17.52
C LYS A 26 -10.32 8.89 -17.12
N TYR A 27 -10.60 9.56 -16.03
CA TYR A 27 -11.94 9.71 -15.46
C TYR A 27 -12.34 11.18 -15.41
N ASN A 28 -13.28 11.59 -16.25
CA ASN A 28 -13.68 13.01 -16.38
C ASN A 28 -14.17 13.63 -15.07
N ASN A 29 -14.83 12.83 -14.23
CA ASN A 29 -15.39 13.28 -12.94
C ASN A 29 -14.45 13.04 -11.75
N PHE A 30 -13.22 12.57 -11.99
CA PHE A 30 -12.25 12.41 -10.91
C PHE A 30 -11.84 13.76 -10.33
N GLN A 31 -12.03 13.92 -9.03
CA GLN A 31 -11.67 15.12 -8.29
C GLN A 31 -10.47 14.88 -7.37
N THR A 32 -10.61 13.93 -6.45
CA THR A 32 -9.58 13.58 -5.47
C THR A 32 -9.55 12.08 -5.22
N PHE A 33 -8.46 11.59 -4.65
CA PHE A 33 -8.36 10.18 -4.27
C PHE A 33 -9.26 9.81 -3.09
N GLU A 34 -9.52 10.77 -2.20
CA GLU A 34 -10.41 10.60 -1.06
C GLU A 34 -11.84 10.23 -1.50
N THR A 35 -12.25 10.74 -2.65
CA THR A 35 -13.60 10.57 -3.21
C THR A 35 -13.64 9.68 -4.44
N ILE A 36 -12.56 8.98 -4.79
CA ILE A 36 -12.50 8.16 -6.00
C ILE A 36 -13.56 7.05 -6.03
N HIS A 37 -14.02 6.58 -4.88
CA HIS A 37 -15.09 5.61 -4.78
C HIS A 37 -16.43 6.11 -5.37
N LEU A 38 -16.65 7.42 -5.45
CA LEU A 38 -17.86 7.99 -6.07
C LEU A 38 -17.89 7.77 -7.58
N LEU A 39 -16.74 7.55 -8.22
CA LEU A 39 -16.69 7.17 -9.64
C LEU A 39 -17.35 5.81 -9.89
N LEU A 40 -17.45 4.95 -8.86
CA LEU A 40 -18.14 3.67 -8.97
C LEU A 40 -19.64 3.85 -9.23
N ASP A 41 -20.25 4.89 -8.66
CA ASP A 41 -21.68 5.16 -8.84
C ASP A 41 -21.99 5.75 -10.20
N GLU A 42 -21.03 6.42 -10.82
CA GLU A 42 -21.17 7.04 -12.14
C GLU A 42 -20.69 6.14 -13.29
N ASN A 43 -19.79 5.21 -12.99
CA ASN A 43 -19.20 4.31 -13.97
C ASN A 43 -19.66 2.87 -13.75
N VAL A 44 -20.62 2.43 -14.56
CA VAL A 44 -21.23 1.10 -14.47
C VAL A 44 -20.19 -0.02 -14.55
N LYS A 45 -19.15 0.11 -15.39
CA LYS A 45 -18.07 -0.87 -15.49
C LYS A 45 -17.28 -1.03 -14.20
N LEU A 46 -16.92 0.08 -13.54
CA LEU A 46 -16.22 0.03 -12.26
C LEU A 46 -17.11 -0.61 -11.20
N LYS A 47 -18.39 -0.23 -11.16
CA LYS A 47 -19.37 -0.75 -10.20
C LYS A 47 -19.60 -2.25 -10.40
N GLU A 48 -19.79 -2.70 -11.63
CA GLU A 48 -19.95 -4.12 -11.98
C GLU A 48 -18.69 -4.90 -11.59
N TYR A 49 -17.52 -4.39 -11.93
CA TYR A 49 -16.25 -5.02 -11.59
C TYR A 49 -16.09 -5.27 -10.08
N TYR A 50 -16.39 -4.26 -9.25
CA TYR A 50 -16.29 -4.40 -7.79
C TYR A 50 -17.40 -5.26 -7.20
N ASN A 51 -18.60 -5.29 -7.82
CA ASN A 51 -19.70 -6.14 -7.39
C ASN A 51 -19.50 -7.61 -7.74
N GLU A 52 -18.83 -7.89 -8.85
CA GLU A 52 -18.59 -9.22 -9.38
C GLU A 52 -17.29 -9.85 -8.90
N MET A 53 -16.44 -9.09 -8.18
CA MET A 53 -15.21 -9.63 -7.64
C MET A 53 -15.52 -10.82 -6.74
N PRO A 54 -15.15 -12.06 -7.13
CA PRO A 54 -15.34 -13.21 -6.27
C PRO A 54 -14.50 -13.06 -5.01
N ILE A 55 -15.06 -13.53 -3.91
CA ILE A 55 -14.44 -13.50 -2.57
C ILE A 55 -13.06 -14.15 -2.56
N PHE A 56 -12.81 -15.09 -3.46
CA PHE A 56 -11.55 -15.79 -3.60
C PHE A 56 -11.08 -15.73 -5.06
N GLY A 57 -9.88 -15.24 -5.31
CA GLY A 57 -9.14 -15.50 -6.53
C GLY A 57 -8.92 -14.35 -7.50
N LYS A 58 -9.49 -13.15 -7.30
CA LYS A 58 -9.03 -11.97 -8.02
C LYS A 58 -8.23 -11.07 -7.09
N ASN A 59 -7.02 -10.80 -7.50
CA ASN A 59 -6.10 -9.90 -6.84
C ASN A 59 -6.63 -8.46 -7.02
N ASP A 60 -6.53 -7.62 -6.01
CA ASP A 60 -6.77 -6.17 -6.12
C ASP A 60 -5.99 -5.52 -7.25
N ARG A 61 -4.85 -6.12 -7.64
CA ARG A 61 -4.01 -5.72 -8.79
C ARG A 61 -4.75 -5.78 -10.14
N GLU A 62 -5.83 -6.54 -10.24
CA GLU A 62 -6.64 -6.65 -11.47
C GLU A 62 -7.74 -5.60 -11.56
N SER A 63 -7.95 -4.82 -10.49
CA SER A 63 -8.95 -3.75 -10.51
C SER A 63 -8.63 -2.70 -11.57
N GLU A 64 -9.67 -2.12 -12.20
CA GLU A 64 -9.46 -1.08 -13.19
C GLU A 64 -8.74 0.14 -12.63
N LEU A 65 -8.96 0.48 -11.36
CA LEU A 65 -8.22 1.54 -10.70
C LEU A 65 -6.71 1.21 -10.67
N VAL A 66 -6.35 0.02 -10.23
CA VAL A 66 -4.95 -0.40 -10.14
C VAL A 66 -4.30 -0.58 -11.50
N THR A 67 -4.97 -1.24 -12.45
CA THR A 67 -4.45 -1.45 -13.81
C THR A 67 -4.27 -0.15 -14.56
N SER A 68 -5.08 0.88 -14.28
CA SER A 68 -4.91 2.21 -14.85
C SER A 68 -3.57 2.84 -14.47
N PHE A 69 -3.16 2.67 -13.23
CA PHE A 69 -1.84 3.13 -12.78
C PHE A 69 -0.71 2.39 -13.51
N TYR A 70 -0.73 1.06 -13.51
CA TYR A 70 0.36 0.29 -14.12
C TYR A 70 0.49 0.49 -15.63
N ASN A 71 -0.62 0.62 -16.34
CA ASN A 71 -0.60 0.88 -17.78
C ASN A 71 0.11 2.19 -18.11
N GLU A 72 -0.11 3.25 -17.34
CA GLU A 72 0.60 4.52 -17.51
C GLU A 72 2.06 4.43 -17.03
N MET A 73 2.33 3.70 -15.94
CA MET A 73 3.68 3.59 -15.38
C MET A 73 4.66 2.83 -16.27
N ASN A 74 4.19 1.94 -17.13
CA ASN A 74 5.02 1.25 -18.10
C ASN A 74 5.74 2.20 -19.08
N ILE A 75 5.23 3.41 -19.23
CA ILE A 75 5.75 4.43 -20.15
C ILE A 75 6.09 5.75 -19.44
N ASN A 76 5.85 5.89 -18.15
CA ASN A 76 6.04 7.13 -17.40
C ASN A 76 7.35 7.13 -16.62
N TYR A 77 8.44 7.45 -17.30
CA TYR A 77 9.76 7.57 -16.66
C TYR A 77 9.84 8.66 -15.60
N THR A 78 9.01 9.70 -15.67
CA THR A 78 9.00 10.80 -14.69
C THR A 78 8.62 10.27 -13.31
N PHE A 79 7.57 9.44 -13.21
CA PHE A 79 7.18 8.84 -11.95
C PHE A 79 8.31 7.97 -11.37
N LEU A 80 8.90 7.10 -12.19
CA LEU A 80 9.98 6.22 -11.75
C LEU A 80 11.19 7.01 -11.25
N ASN A 81 11.55 8.10 -11.92
CA ASN A 81 12.65 8.96 -11.51
C ASN A 81 12.35 9.63 -10.15
N GLU A 82 11.16 10.19 -9.95
CA GLU A 82 10.79 10.79 -8.66
C GLU A 82 10.72 9.75 -7.54
N TYR A 83 10.24 8.55 -7.82
CA TYR A 83 10.23 7.42 -6.89
C TYR A 83 11.65 7.01 -6.47
N LEU A 84 12.58 6.88 -7.42
CA LEU A 84 13.98 6.55 -7.13
C LEU A 84 14.69 7.69 -6.39
N ASN A 85 14.38 8.94 -6.71
CA ASN A 85 14.89 10.10 -5.99
C ASN A 85 14.41 10.12 -4.53
N PHE A 86 13.14 9.81 -4.29
CA PHE A 86 12.60 9.64 -2.95
C PHE A 86 13.36 8.55 -2.17
N ILE A 87 13.56 7.38 -2.78
CA ILE A 87 14.32 6.29 -2.13
C ILE A 87 15.73 6.76 -1.78
N LYS A 88 16.41 7.42 -2.70
CA LYS A 88 17.80 7.87 -2.54
C LYS A 88 17.94 8.95 -1.47
N SER A 89 16.98 9.87 -1.40
CA SER A 89 17.11 11.09 -0.59
C SER A 89 16.44 10.99 0.78
N ASP A 90 15.37 10.22 0.92
CA ASP A 90 14.61 10.10 2.18
C ASP A 90 14.72 8.72 2.82
N ILE A 91 14.77 7.64 2.03
CA ILE A 91 14.86 6.28 2.58
C ILE A 91 16.30 5.88 2.88
N LYS A 92 17.19 6.02 1.89
CA LYS A 92 18.59 5.54 2.03
C LYS A 92 19.33 6.14 3.23
N PRO A 93 19.16 7.42 3.60
CA PRO A 93 19.79 8.00 4.79
C PRO A 93 19.37 7.36 6.12
N LEU A 94 18.25 6.67 6.18
CA LEU A 94 17.80 5.92 7.37
C LEU A 94 18.61 4.64 7.60
N PHE A 95 19.45 4.26 6.65
CA PHE A 95 20.31 3.08 6.67
C PHE A 95 21.78 3.51 6.45
N PRO A 96 22.38 4.23 7.41
CA PRO A 96 23.73 4.80 7.21
C PRO A 96 24.82 3.74 7.02
N ASP A 97 24.67 2.59 7.67
CA ASP A 97 25.64 1.50 7.63
C ASP A 97 25.55 0.64 6.35
N GLU A 98 24.51 0.83 5.55
CA GLU A 98 24.32 0.09 4.31
C GLU A 98 24.91 0.85 3.13
N THR A 99 25.70 0.18 2.29
CA THR A 99 26.16 0.77 1.03
C THR A 99 25.04 0.89 0.02
N TYR A 100 24.20 -0.15 -0.07
CA TYR A 100 23.09 -0.26 -1.02
C TYR A 100 21.82 -0.73 -0.32
N LEU A 101 20.68 -0.45 -0.95
CA LEU A 101 19.40 -1.06 -0.67
C LEU A 101 18.93 -1.81 -1.90
N VAL A 102 18.41 -3.02 -1.73
CA VAL A 102 17.60 -3.69 -2.74
C VAL A 102 16.20 -3.11 -2.61
N VAL A 103 15.62 -2.66 -3.71
CA VAL A 103 14.32 -1.99 -3.70
C VAL A 103 13.40 -2.57 -4.76
N GLN A 104 12.13 -2.63 -4.45
CA GLN A 104 11.12 -3.02 -5.43
C GLN A 104 11.13 -2.00 -6.58
N LYS A 105 11.20 -2.49 -7.82
CA LYS A 105 11.33 -1.65 -9.02
C LYS A 105 10.17 -0.66 -9.19
N MET A 106 8.96 -1.08 -8.88
CA MET A 106 7.74 -0.31 -9.01
C MET A 106 6.91 -0.47 -7.72
N PRO A 107 6.45 0.62 -7.09
CA PRO A 107 5.58 0.50 -5.93
C PRO A 107 4.22 -0.09 -6.33
N ASN A 108 3.58 -0.77 -5.40
CA ASN A 108 2.19 -1.15 -5.54
C ASN A 108 1.33 0.06 -5.20
N ILE A 109 0.29 0.32 -6.01
CA ILE A 109 -0.77 1.25 -5.62
C ILE A 109 -1.91 0.46 -4.99
N ARG A 110 -2.47 0.99 -3.91
CA ARG A 110 -3.57 0.37 -3.16
C ARG A 110 -4.71 1.35 -2.97
N PHE A 111 -5.92 0.84 -3.11
CA PHE A 111 -7.15 1.56 -2.80
C PHE A 111 -7.95 0.79 -1.75
N HIS A 112 -8.30 1.47 -0.68
CA HIS A 112 -9.17 0.94 0.36
C HIS A 112 -10.44 1.78 0.41
N LEU A 113 -11.46 1.31 -0.31
CA LEU A 113 -12.71 2.03 -0.51
C LEU A 113 -13.60 1.98 0.74
N PRO A 114 -14.46 2.97 0.97
CA PRO A 114 -15.47 2.91 2.01
C PRO A 114 -16.36 1.66 1.91
N ASN A 115 -16.74 1.12 3.06
CA ASN A 115 -17.55 -0.10 3.21
C ASN A 115 -16.95 -1.35 2.57
N CYS A 116 -15.64 -1.35 2.32
CA CYS A 116 -14.91 -2.46 1.73
C CYS A 116 -13.70 -2.83 2.58
N THR A 117 -13.23 -4.04 2.41
CA THR A 117 -11.86 -4.41 2.76
C THR A 117 -10.92 -4.04 1.61
N ASN A 118 -9.63 -4.20 1.82
CA ASN A 118 -8.59 -3.88 0.82
C ASN A 118 -8.77 -4.57 -0.56
N ILE A 119 -9.51 -5.67 -0.60
CA ILE A 119 -9.77 -6.47 -1.81
C ILE A 119 -11.17 -6.28 -2.36
N GLY A 120 -11.82 -5.15 -2.06
CA GLY A 120 -13.15 -4.83 -2.58
C GLY A 120 -14.31 -5.62 -1.96
N LYS A 121 -14.08 -6.35 -0.87
CA LYS A 121 -15.13 -7.11 -0.19
C LYS A 121 -16.05 -6.19 0.60
N ARG A 122 -17.34 -6.50 0.56
CA ARG A 122 -18.39 -5.76 1.26
C ARG A 122 -18.73 -6.41 2.60
N GLU A 123 -19.29 -5.59 3.49
CA GLU A 123 -19.72 -5.96 4.83
C GLU A 123 -20.73 -7.12 4.90
N SER A 124 -21.48 -7.39 3.83
CA SER A 124 -22.44 -8.48 3.75
C SER A 124 -21.82 -9.88 3.78
N ASP A 125 -20.53 -9.97 3.60
CA ASP A 125 -19.81 -11.22 3.58
C ASP A 125 -19.29 -11.53 4.99
N SER A 126 -20.16 -12.05 5.86
CA SER A 126 -19.98 -12.29 7.30
C SER A 126 -18.73 -13.12 7.70
N TYR A 127 -17.91 -13.46 6.76
CA TYR A 127 -16.69 -14.24 6.92
C TYR A 127 -15.44 -13.40 7.23
N LEU A 128 -15.57 -12.09 7.44
CA LEU A 128 -14.52 -11.16 7.10
C LEU A 128 -13.87 -10.35 8.20
N ASP A 129 -14.33 -10.45 9.43
CA ASP A 129 -13.66 -9.75 10.54
C ASP A 129 -12.22 -10.25 10.77
N THR A 130 -11.85 -11.38 10.17
CA THR A 130 -10.55 -12.00 10.38
C THR A 130 -9.81 -12.42 9.10
N ILE A 131 -10.39 -12.26 7.92
CA ILE A 131 -9.67 -12.62 6.69
C ILE A 131 -8.58 -11.59 6.43
N GLY A 132 -7.38 -12.11 6.42
CA GLY A 132 -6.22 -11.36 6.00
C GLY A 132 -5.27 -10.97 7.12
N VAL A 133 -5.50 -11.41 8.35
CA VAL A 133 -4.43 -11.35 9.37
C VAL A 133 -3.33 -12.32 8.94
N HIS A 134 -2.20 -11.77 8.52
CA HIS A 134 -1.08 -12.53 7.99
C HIS A 134 0.24 -11.77 8.19
N THR A 135 1.33 -12.50 8.02
CA THR A 135 2.65 -11.92 7.79
C THR A 135 2.99 -12.05 6.30
N ASP A 136 3.75 -11.11 5.74
CA ASP A 136 4.22 -11.23 4.34
C ASP A 136 5.06 -12.51 4.13
N ARG A 137 5.72 -12.99 5.18
CA ARG A 137 6.49 -14.24 5.14
C ARG A 137 5.63 -15.46 4.78
N GLU A 138 4.36 -15.51 5.19
CA GLU A 138 3.43 -16.60 4.86
C GLU A 138 3.16 -16.69 3.36
N PHE A 139 3.41 -15.61 2.64
CA PHE A 139 3.31 -15.54 1.16
C PHE A 139 4.66 -15.64 0.46
N GLY A 140 5.72 -16.09 1.17
CA GLY A 140 7.03 -16.34 0.59
C GLY A 140 7.92 -15.11 0.43
N HIS A 141 7.59 -13.98 1.07
CA HIS A 141 8.43 -12.80 1.06
C HIS A 141 9.71 -12.99 1.88
N ASN A 142 10.78 -12.27 1.51
CA ASN A 142 12.08 -12.33 2.18
C ASN A 142 11.98 -11.93 3.64
N THR A 143 12.66 -12.69 4.52
CA THR A 143 12.60 -12.50 5.97
C THR A 143 13.19 -11.18 6.46
N ASN A 144 14.02 -10.53 5.66
CA ASN A 144 14.66 -9.25 5.95
C ASN A 144 14.01 -8.05 5.24
N GLU A 145 12.89 -8.31 4.58
CA GLU A 145 12.14 -7.30 3.86
C GLU A 145 11.49 -6.30 4.81
N LEU A 146 11.52 -5.04 4.43
CA LEU A 146 10.83 -3.96 5.11
C LEU A 146 9.82 -3.35 4.14
N ASN A 147 8.62 -3.14 4.62
CA ASN A 147 7.53 -2.51 3.85
C ASN A 147 7.58 -1.00 4.09
N VAL A 148 7.67 -0.25 3.01
CA VAL A 148 7.51 1.21 3.04
C VAL A 148 6.10 1.55 2.60
N ILE A 149 5.37 2.25 3.48
CA ILE A 149 4.03 2.76 3.20
C ILE A 149 4.12 4.25 2.91
N LEU A 150 3.62 4.63 1.74
CA LEU A 150 3.63 5.99 1.24
C LEU A 150 2.19 6.43 0.96
N PRO A 151 1.53 7.18 1.86
CA PRO A 151 0.15 7.56 1.68
C PRO A 151 -0.02 8.59 0.55
N ILE A 152 -1.02 8.41 -0.28
CA ILE A 152 -1.53 9.43 -1.23
C ILE A 152 -2.64 10.23 -0.54
N THR A 153 -3.44 9.56 0.28
CA THR A 153 -4.45 10.14 1.15
C THR A 153 -4.13 9.82 2.60
N LYS A 154 -4.60 10.63 3.54
CA LYS A 154 -4.38 10.40 4.97
C LYS A 154 -4.86 9.00 5.39
N MET A 155 -4.03 8.32 6.18
CA MET A 155 -4.33 7.03 6.81
C MET A 155 -4.73 7.25 8.26
N PHE A 156 -5.96 6.89 8.60
CA PHE A 156 -6.54 7.06 9.93
C PHE A 156 -7.69 6.08 10.16
N ASP A 157 -8.01 5.83 11.42
CA ASP A 157 -9.12 4.96 11.80
C ASP A 157 -9.16 3.66 10.96
N THR A 158 -10.34 3.23 10.52
CA THR A 158 -10.56 1.97 9.81
C THR A 158 -10.10 1.96 8.35
N ASN A 159 -9.74 3.11 7.76
CA ASN A 159 -9.11 3.13 6.44
C ASN A 159 -7.64 2.72 6.48
N SER A 160 -7.06 2.53 7.66
CA SER A 160 -5.65 2.23 7.88
C SER A 160 -5.31 0.74 7.79
N ILE A 161 -4.02 0.42 7.89
CA ILE A 161 -3.49 -0.93 8.10
C ILE A 161 -3.32 -1.14 9.60
N PHE A 162 -3.80 -2.26 10.10
CA PHE A 162 -3.62 -2.68 11.49
C PHE A 162 -2.47 -3.69 11.55
N TYR A 163 -1.56 -3.52 12.48
CA TYR A 163 -0.38 -4.37 12.61
C TYR A 163 -0.08 -4.71 14.06
N GLU A 164 0.50 -5.87 14.28
CA GLU A 164 0.96 -6.34 15.55
C GLU A 164 2.25 -5.62 15.95
N GLU A 165 2.24 -4.99 17.13
CA GLU A 165 3.38 -4.19 17.57
C GLU A 165 4.57 -5.03 18.04
N ASN A 166 4.28 -6.16 18.71
CA ASN A 166 5.28 -7.04 19.31
C ASN A 166 5.08 -8.49 18.87
N PRO A 167 5.55 -8.87 17.67
CA PRO A 167 5.34 -10.21 17.13
C PRO A 167 6.02 -11.33 17.93
N ASP A 168 7.05 -11.00 18.70
CA ASP A 168 7.84 -11.95 19.50
C ASP A 168 7.32 -12.09 20.95
N SER A 169 6.20 -11.44 21.28
CA SER A 169 5.64 -11.56 22.62
C SER A 169 5.07 -12.97 22.84
N SER A 170 5.50 -13.65 23.89
CA SER A 170 4.95 -14.94 24.32
C SER A 170 3.54 -14.84 24.94
N GLN A 171 2.90 -13.69 24.83
CA GLN A 171 1.58 -13.43 25.37
C GLN A 171 0.50 -13.85 24.35
N ASP A 172 -0.51 -14.57 24.82
CA ASP A 172 -1.67 -15.00 24.00
C ASP A 172 -2.53 -13.82 23.51
N VAL A 173 -2.29 -12.61 24.00
CA VAL A 173 -3.04 -11.40 23.63
C VAL A 173 -2.23 -10.59 22.62
N HIS A 174 -2.68 -10.60 21.38
CA HIS A 174 -2.11 -9.81 20.29
C HIS A 174 -2.73 -8.42 20.24
N THR A 175 -1.92 -7.39 20.47
CA THR A 175 -2.34 -6.01 20.35
C THR A 175 -2.03 -5.50 18.95
N PHE A 176 -3.05 -5.02 18.25
CA PHE A 176 -2.92 -4.42 16.93
C PHE A 176 -3.07 -2.92 17.01
N ASN A 177 -2.11 -2.21 16.49
CA ASN A 177 -2.14 -0.76 16.32
C ASN A 177 -2.40 -0.39 14.86
N SER A 178 -3.01 0.77 14.63
CA SER A 178 -3.20 1.28 13.28
C SER A 178 -2.00 2.09 12.80
N VAL A 179 -1.67 1.96 11.53
CA VAL A 179 -0.70 2.83 10.85
C VAL A 179 -1.34 4.20 10.63
N LEU A 180 -0.93 5.20 11.40
CA LEU A 180 -1.44 6.57 11.27
C LEU A 180 -0.41 7.41 10.53
N LEU A 181 -0.72 7.80 9.31
CA LEU A 181 0.17 8.61 8.46
C LEU A 181 -0.60 9.77 7.83
N ASN A 182 -0.04 10.96 7.94
CA ASN A 182 -0.46 12.10 7.14
C ASN A 182 0.19 12.02 5.75
N GLU A 183 -0.33 12.80 4.81
CA GLU A 183 0.14 12.80 3.42
C GLU A 183 1.63 13.19 3.26
N ASN A 184 2.20 13.93 4.21
CA ASN A 184 3.60 14.34 4.23
C ASN A 184 4.51 13.40 5.05
N GLU A 185 4.03 12.23 5.38
CA GLU A 185 4.74 11.22 6.16
C GLU A 185 4.85 9.91 5.36
N PHE A 186 5.79 9.07 5.74
CA PHE A 186 5.87 7.68 5.30
C PHE A 186 6.21 6.76 6.47
N GLY A 187 5.79 5.51 6.39
CA GLY A 187 6.04 4.49 7.40
C GLY A 187 6.98 3.41 6.89
N ILE A 188 7.82 2.87 7.78
CA ILE A 188 8.63 1.67 7.52
C ILE A 188 8.25 0.61 8.53
N HIS A 189 7.75 -0.53 8.06
CA HIS A 189 7.21 -1.61 8.88
C HIS A 189 7.85 -2.96 8.55
N GLN A 190 7.81 -3.89 9.51
CA GLN A 190 8.30 -5.27 9.35
C GLN A 190 7.11 -6.22 9.15
N PHE A 191 6.32 -6.03 8.11
CA PHE A 191 5.14 -6.86 7.84
C PHE A 191 5.48 -8.32 7.47
N ASN A 192 6.74 -8.59 7.16
CA ASN A 192 7.26 -9.95 7.07
C ASN A 192 7.27 -10.71 8.41
N LYS A 193 7.29 -9.98 9.55
CA LYS A 193 7.30 -10.54 10.91
C LYS A 193 6.03 -10.20 11.68
N CYS A 194 5.54 -8.99 11.52
CA CYS A 194 4.35 -8.50 12.22
C CYS A 194 3.10 -8.90 11.45
N ARG A 195 2.19 -9.61 12.10
CA ARG A 195 0.86 -9.85 11.54
C ARG A 195 0.17 -8.52 11.28
N HIS A 196 -0.47 -8.41 10.16
CA HIS A 196 -1.18 -7.20 9.77
C HIS A 196 -2.43 -7.53 8.95
N TYR A 197 -3.36 -6.57 8.88
CA TYR A 197 -4.61 -6.73 8.15
C TYR A 197 -5.28 -5.38 7.92
N ASN A 198 -6.34 -5.36 7.12
CA ASN A 198 -7.22 -4.21 6.95
C ASN A 198 -8.61 -4.56 7.50
N LYS A 199 -9.20 -3.65 8.27
CA LYS A 199 -10.60 -3.70 8.65
C LYS A 199 -11.50 -3.27 7.49
N ILE A 200 -12.80 -3.46 7.63
CA ILE A 200 -13.76 -2.75 6.77
C ILE A 200 -13.58 -1.26 7.00
N ASN A 201 -13.42 -0.51 5.92
CA ASN A 201 -13.28 0.94 5.97
C ASN A 201 -14.62 1.60 6.28
N ASN A 202 -14.87 1.91 7.55
CA ASN A 202 -16.08 2.58 8.01
C ASN A 202 -15.98 4.11 7.95
N THR A 203 -14.93 4.63 7.33
CA THR A 203 -14.82 6.06 7.02
C THR A 203 -15.49 6.36 5.68
N ASN A 204 -15.82 7.62 5.45
CA ASN A 204 -16.35 8.07 4.16
C ASN A 204 -15.23 8.45 3.17
N VAL A 205 -14.00 8.00 3.44
CA VAL A 205 -12.80 8.40 2.69
C VAL A 205 -12.10 7.18 2.15
N THR A 206 -11.81 7.18 0.84
CA THR A 206 -10.92 6.17 0.26
C THR A 206 -9.49 6.43 0.71
N ARG A 207 -8.83 5.40 1.24
CA ARG A 207 -7.37 5.40 1.34
C ARG A 207 -6.79 5.04 -0.03
N ALA A 208 -5.92 5.91 -0.53
CA ALA A 208 -4.99 5.60 -1.60
C ALA A 208 -3.57 5.66 -1.04
N SER A 209 -2.76 4.67 -1.34
CA SER A 209 -1.37 4.60 -0.85
C SER A 209 -0.51 3.80 -1.81
N PHE A 210 0.81 4.07 -1.78
CA PHE A 210 1.79 3.15 -2.31
C PHE A 210 2.31 2.27 -1.18
N ASP A 211 2.62 1.03 -1.51
CA ASP A 211 3.49 0.17 -0.73
C ASP A 211 4.60 -0.40 -1.62
N PHE A 212 5.78 -0.50 -1.06
CA PHE A 212 6.90 -1.15 -1.72
C PHE A 212 7.88 -1.71 -0.70
N ARG A 213 8.75 -2.57 -1.18
CA ARG A 213 9.66 -3.33 -0.36
C ARG A 213 11.09 -2.89 -0.55
N ILE A 214 11.83 -2.88 0.56
CA ILE A 214 13.26 -2.63 0.60
C ILE A 214 13.94 -3.69 1.44
N ILE A 215 15.17 -4.04 1.09
CA ILE A 215 16.02 -4.94 1.89
C ILE A 215 17.40 -4.27 2.02
N PRO A 216 17.94 -4.10 3.24
CA PRO A 216 19.34 -3.75 3.43
C PRO A 216 20.24 -4.75 2.71
N TYR A 217 21.17 -4.28 1.87
CA TYR A 217 21.95 -5.16 1.02
C TYR A 217 22.77 -6.20 1.81
N SER A 218 23.26 -5.85 2.99
CA SER A 218 23.97 -6.76 3.90
C SER A 218 23.10 -7.94 4.38
N LYS A 219 21.76 -7.81 4.27
CA LYS A 219 20.79 -8.84 4.68
C LYS A 219 20.09 -9.51 3.50
N PHE A 220 20.50 -9.15 2.29
CA PHE A 220 19.92 -9.67 1.08
C PHE A 220 20.38 -11.10 0.81
N ASN A 221 19.43 -12.03 0.71
CA ASN A 221 19.66 -13.40 0.28
C ASN A 221 18.93 -13.65 -1.05
N SER A 222 19.68 -13.87 -2.12
CA SER A 222 19.13 -14.10 -3.46
C SER A 222 18.34 -15.42 -3.56
N GLU A 223 18.61 -16.39 -2.70
CA GLU A 223 17.93 -17.68 -2.70
C GLU A 223 16.49 -17.58 -2.20
N GLU A 224 16.17 -16.56 -1.41
CA GLU A 224 14.83 -16.32 -0.88
C GLU A 224 13.90 -15.58 -1.86
N ILE A 225 14.39 -15.15 -3.04
CA ILE A 225 13.59 -14.34 -4.00
C ILE A 225 12.69 -15.21 -4.90
N GLN A 226 12.91 -16.51 -4.98
CA GLN A 226 12.24 -17.38 -5.95
C GLN A 226 10.71 -17.52 -5.75
N SER A 227 10.13 -16.96 -4.71
CA SER A 227 8.71 -17.10 -4.39
C SER A 227 7.85 -15.85 -4.60
N ALA A 228 8.43 -14.73 -4.99
CA ALA A 228 7.74 -13.42 -5.04
C ALA A 228 7.40 -12.93 -6.45
N THR A 229 7.35 -13.83 -7.44
CA THR A 229 6.95 -13.53 -8.83
C THR A 229 5.50 -13.93 -9.10
#